data_20ce1a4fbbaca12abc44f90b47d485c5
#
_entry.id   20ce1a4fbbaca12abc44f90b47d485c5
#
_cell.length_a   1.000
_cell.length_b   1.000
_cell.length_c   1.000
_cell.angle_alpha   90.00
_cell.angle_beta   90.00
_cell.angle_gamma   90.00
#
_symmetry.space_group_name_H-M   'P 1'
#
loop_
_entity.id
_entity.type
_entity.pdbx_description
1 polymer ?
#
loop_
_entity_poly.entity_id
_entity_poly.type
_entity_poly.pdbx_seq_one_letter_code
_entity_poly.pdbx_strand_id
1 'polypeptide(L)'
;MKSASAETGRLHLMNLTDWTAHTASGYAQAGIGILVRPSHKLCRLTFRADASYTFRHMIDTPSVPGTVPWSRACNRGTLRLVAQRVNPVTGAFETDLQRSVPLWADSAATGSTLFADGGHGTYPGADPGLSVLGGSADTFALWFIASVFVGKEDHYRTNRTICQANLDCAVPAMWVEQTPLS
;
A
#
# COMPACT_ATOMS: atom_id res chain seq x y z
N MET A 1 -0.88 -13.31 -2.57
CA MET A 1 0.54 -13.42 -3.00
C MET A 1 1.19 -12.05 -2.90
N LYS A 2 2.48 -11.97 -2.57
CA LYS A 2 3.27 -10.74 -2.57
C LYS A 2 4.71 -11.04 -2.91
N SER A 3 5.35 -10.15 -3.65
CA SER A 3 6.79 -10.18 -3.89
C SER A 3 7.36 -8.77 -3.98
N ALA A 4 8.62 -8.61 -3.62
CA ALA A 4 9.39 -7.38 -3.78
C ALA A 4 10.81 -7.76 -4.19
N SER A 5 11.38 -7.01 -5.12
CA SER A 5 12.77 -7.16 -5.55
C SER A 5 13.44 -5.79 -5.53
N ALA A 6 14.36 -5.61 -4.60
CA ALA A 6 15.16 -4.39 -4.53
C ALA A 6 16.10 -4.25 -5.75
N GLU A 7 16.52 -5.36 -6.34
CA GLU A 7 17.38 -5.38 -7.51
C GLU A 7 16.68 -4.85 -8.77
N THR A 8 15.42 -5.21 -8.97
CA THR A 8 14.64 -4.78 -10.14
C THR A 8 13.69 -3.62 -9.86
N GLY A 9 13.57 -3.19 -8.61
CA GLY A 9 12.60 -2.18 -8.19
C GLY A 9 11.14 -2.61 -8.32
N ARG A 10 10.83 -3.91 -8.47
CA ARG A 10 9.48 -4.39 -8.71
C ARG A 10 8.79 -4.84 -7.44
N LEU A 11 7.54 -4.41 -7.28
CA LEU A 11 6.61 -4.85 -6.24
C LEU A 11 5.39 -5.46 -6.92
N HIS A 12 5.03 -6.68 -6.54
CA HIS A 12 3.83 -7.36 -7.01
C HIS A 12 2.98 -7.79 -5.82
N LEU A 13 1.71 -7.43 -5.83
CA LEU A 13 0.75 -7.68 -4.79
C LEU A 13 -0.53 -8.25 -5.38
N MET A 14 -0.98 -9.36 -4.84
CA MET A 14 -2.28 -9.93 -5.16
C MET A 14 -2.96 -10.38 -3.88
N ASN A 15 -4.21 -10.02 -3.73
CA ASN A 15 -5.05 -10.49 -2.64
C ASN A 15 -6.44 -10.87 -3.16
N LEU A 16 -6.97 -11.95 -2.63
CA LEU A 16 -8.26 -12.53 -3.00
C LEU A 16 -8.94 -13.04 -1.74
N THR A 17 -10.21 -12.73 -1.55
CA THR A 17 -11.00 -13.34 -0.48
C THR A 17 -11.33 -14.79 -0.82
N ASP A 18 -11.33 -15.66 0.21
CA ASP A 18 -11.85 -17.01 0.08
C ASP A 18 -13.37 -16.96 -0.10
N TRP A 19 -13.84 -17.49 -1.22
CA TRP A 19 -15.27 -17.53 -1.56
C TRP A 19 -16.08 -18.49 -0.67
N THR A 20 -15.42 -19.40 0.05
CA THR A 20 -16.08 -20.35 0.97
C THR A 20 -16.29 -19.75 2.35
N ALA A 21 -15.55 -18.73 2.72
CA ALA A 21 -15.65 -18.10 4.02
C ALA A 21 -16.83 -17.13 4.09
N HIS A 22 -17.55 -17.12 5.19
CA HIS A 22 -18.64 -16.18 5.46
C HIS A 22 -18.09 -14.74 5.65
N THR A 23 -17.04 -14.60 6.41
CA THR A 23 -16.30 -13.35 6.59
C THR A 23 -14.85 -13.61 6.27
N ALA A 24 -14.28 -12.78 5.43
CA ALA A 24 -12.88 -12.87 5.07
C ALA A 24 -12.27 -11.49 4.88
N SER A 25 -11.04 -11.33 5.29
CA SER A 25 -10.25 -10.16 4.97
C SER A 25 -8.81 -10.55 4.68
N GLY A 26 -8.18 -9.81 3.80
CA GLY A 26 -6.80 -10.02 3.45
C GLY A 26 -6.06 -8.70 3.28
N TYR A 27 -4.80 -8.72 3.65
CA TYR A 27 -3.89 -7.59 3.47
C TYR A 27 -2.58 -8.10 2.89
N ALA A 28 -2.14 -7.50 1.80
CA ALA A 28 -0.82 -7.73 1.24
C ALA A 28 -0.06 -6.42 1.16
N GLN A 29 1.19 -6.46 1.54
CA GLN A 29 2.09 -5.32 1.53
C GLN A 29 3.47 -5.76 1.07
N ALA A 30 4.10 -4.95 0.23
CA ALA A 30 5.49 -5.09 -0.16
C ALA A 30 6.14 -3.71 -0.23
N GLY A 31 7.43 -3.63 0.02
CA GLY A 31 8.13 -2.36 0.01
C GLY A 31 9.60 -2.52 -0.34
N ILE A 32 10.18 -1.42 -0.79
CA ILE A 32 11.62 -1.25 -1.03
C ILE A 32 12.08 -0.10 -0.14
N GLY A 33 13.23 -0.25 0.49
CA GLY A 33 13.75 0.75 1.42
C GLY A 33 15.24 1.00 1.25
N ILE A 34 15.67 2.15 1.74
CA ILE A 34 17.07 2.56 1.84
C ILE A 34 17.37 3.01 3.27
N LEU A 35 18.59 2.73 3.73
CA LEU A 35 19.11 3.27 4.98
C LEU A 35 19.91 4.53 4.69
N VAL A 36 19.65 5.57 5.48
CA VAL A 36 20.30 6.88 5.32
C VAL A 36 20.83 7.37 6.66
N ARG A 37 22.07 7.83 6.66
CA ARG A 37 22.66 8.60 7.76
C ARG A 37 22.86 10.03 7.29
N PRO A 38 22.31 11.04 8.02
CA PRO A 38 22.57 12.43 7.70
C PRO A 38 24.08 12.76 7.79
N SER A 39 24.55 13.57 6.85
CA SER A 39 25.97 14.00 6.82
C SER A 39 26.27 15.22 7.70
N HIS A 40 25.23 15.92 8.16
CA HIS A 40 25.34 17.15 8.94
C HIS A 40 24.76 16.96 10.34
N LYS A 41 25.22 17.82 11.30
CA LYS A 41 24.74 17.81 12.68
C LYS A 41 23.22 18.01 12.78
N LEU A 42 22.66 18.81 11.86
CA LEU A 42 21.23 19.00 11.69
C LEU A 42 20.93 19.22 10.22
N CYS A 43 20.01 18.47 9.66
CA CYS A 43 19.57 18.64 8.29
C CYS A 43 18.11 18.22 8.10
N ARG A 44 17.53 18.68 7.01
CA ARG A 44 16.28 18.16 6.46
C ARG A 44 16.61 17.07 5.45
N LEU A 45 16.01 15.92 5.61
CA LEU A 45 16.02 14.83 4.64
C LEU A 45 14.71 14.85 3.90
N THR A 46 14.72 15.04 2.60
CA THR A 46 13.54 14.92 1.75
C THR A 46 13.65 13.64 0.94
N PHE A 47 12.81 12.68 1.27
CA PHE A 47 12.72 11.39 0.60
C PHE A 47 11.77 11.48 -0.59
N ARG A 48 12.24 11.01 -1.75
CA ARG A 48 11.47 10.93 -2.99
C ARG A 48 11.63 9.56 -3.64
N ALA A 49 10.61 9.17 -4.39
CA ALA A 49 10.63 7.96 -5.21
C ALA A 49 9.92 8.24 -6.54
N ASP A 50 10.47 7.72 -7.62
CA ASP A 50 9.74 7.59 -8.87
C ASP A 50 9.17 6.18 -8.95
N ALA A 51 7.92 6.07 -9.28
CA ALA A 51 7.29 4.78 -9.51
C ALA A 51 6.23 4.88 -10.60
N SER A 52 6.07 3.80 -11.34
CA SER A 52 4.89 3.55 -12.15
C SER A 52 4.12 2.38 -11.56
N TYR A 53 2.81 2.42 -11.71
CA TYR A 53 1.97 1.36 -11.19
C TYR A 53 0.83 1.02 -12.15
N THR A 54 0.40 -0.24 -12.09
CA THR A 54 -0.84 -0.73 -12.68
C THR A 54 -1.63 -1.48 -11.62
N PHE A 55 -2.93 -1.34 -11.64
CA PHE A 55 -3.80 -2.07 -10.74
C PHE A 55 -5.02 -2.64 -11.45
N ARG A 56 -5.55 -3.71 -10.89
CA ARG A 56 -6.86 -4.28 -11.23
C ARG A 56 -7.52 -4.74 -9.95
N HIS A 57 -8.80 -4.47 -9.81
CA HIS A 57 -9.58 -4.95 -8.69
C HIS A 57 -10.99 -5.34 -9.14
N MET A 58 -11.63 -6.19 -8.35
CA MET A 58 -12.96 -6.71 -8.63
C MET A 58 -13.71 -6.93 -7.33
N ILE A 59 -14.99 -6.60 -7.34
CA ILE A 59 -15.97 -7.00 -6.34
C ILE A 59 -17.13 -7.63 -7.07
N ASP A 60 -17.45 -8.88 -6.72
CA ASP A 60 -18.61 -9.61 -7.22
C ASP A 60 -19.48 -10.00 -6.02
N THR A 61 -20.67 -9.41 -5.94
CA THR A 61 -21.66 -9.67 -4.87
C THR A 61 -22.93 -10.24 -5.50
N PRO A 62 -22.97 -11.55 -5.83
CA PRO A 62 -24.12 -12.14 -6.51
C PRO A 62 -25.36 -12.11 -5.61
N SER A 63 -26.53 -11.90 -6.22
CA SER A 63 -27.82 -12.06 -5.55
C SER A 63 -28.20 -13.53 -5.46
N VAL A 64 -28.84 -13.90 -4.34
CA VAL A 64 -29.42 -15.23 -4.16
C VAL A 64 -30.96 -15.08 -4.25
N PRO A 65 -31.63 -15.69 -5.25
CA PRO A 65 -33.06 -15.59 -5.37
C PRO A 65 -33.79 -16.10 -4.13
N GLY A 66 -34.86 -15.39 -3.70
CA GLY A 66 -35.73 -15.78 -2.59
C GLY A 66 -35.23 -15.47 -1.18
N THR A 67 -34.09 -14.79 -1.06
CA THR A 67 -33.56 -14.29 0.22
C THR A 67 -33.45 -12.79 0.21
N VAL A 68 -33.38 -12.16 1.39
CA VAL A 68 -32.92 -10.77 1.52
C VAL A 68 -31.44 -10.85 1.94
N PRO A 69 -30.55 -11.22 1.04
CA PRO A 69 -29.16 -11.35 1.38
C PRO A 69 -28.58 -9.95 1.53
N TRP A 70 -27.79 -9.73 2.57
CA TRP A 70 -26.87 -8.64 2.53
C TRP A 70 -25.44 -9.21 2.48
N SER A 71 -24.68 -8.68 1.57
CA SER A 71 -23.25 -8.89 1.49
C SER A 71 -22.57 -7.53 1.46
N ARG A 72 -21.41 -7.45 2.03
CA ARG A 72 -20.55 -6.29 1.94
C ARG A 72 -19.18 -6.74 1.48
N ALA A 73 -18.62 -6.02 0.53
CA ALA A 73 -17.26 -6.23 0.12
C ALA A 73 -16.58 -4.89 -0.14
N CYS A 74 -15.30 -4.83 0.12
CA CYS A 74 -14.50 -3.65 -0.17
C CYS A 74 -13.09 -4.05 -0.57
N ASN A 75 -12.48 -3.23 -1.41
CA ASN A 75 -11.07 -3.32 -1.71
C ASN A 75 -10.44 -1.92 -1.79
N ARG A 76 -9.15 -1.86 -1.57
CA ARG A 76 -8.39 -0.64 -1.69
C ARG A 76 -6.93 -0.90 -2.02
N GLY A 77 -6.33 0.03 -2.74
CA GLY A 77 -4.90 0.08 -3.02
C GLY A 77 -4.31 1.40 -2.53
N THR A 78 -3.09 1.33 -2.03
CA THR A 78 -2.41 2.50 -1.46
C THR A 78 -0.92 2.41 -1.71
N LEU A 79 -0.31 3.52 -2.08
CA LEU A 79 1.14 3.73 -2.03
C LEU A 79 1.49 4.55 -0.80
N ARG A 80 2.63 4.27 -0.18
CA ARG A 80 3.10 5.01 1.00
C ARG A 80 4.58 5.29 0.92
N LEU A 81 4.96 6.48 1.33
CA LEU A 81 6.31 6.80 1.78
C LEU A 81 6.32 6.74 3.31
N VAL A 82 7.32 6.10 3.88
CA VAL A 82 7.47 5.97 5.34
C VAL A 82 8.91 6.27 5.71
N ALA A 83 9.09 7.16 6.67
CA ALA A 83 10.36 7.42 7.34
C ALA A 83 10.32 6.81 8.74
N GLN A 84 11.27 5.97 9.04
CA GLN A 84 11.45 5.37 10.36
C GLN A 84 12.83 5.73 10.87
N ARG A 85 12.90 6.16 12.13
CA ARG A 85 14.16 6.34 12.83
C ARG A 85 14.59 5.01 13.44
N VAL A 86 15.85 4.70 13.31
CA VAL A 86 16.43 3.52 13.96
C VAL A 86 16.83 3.92 15.38
N ASN A 87 16.26 3.26 16.36
CA ASN A 87 16.66 3.44 17.75
C ASN A 87 18.11 2.94 17.94
N PRO A 88 19.07 3.78 18.35
CA PRO A 88 20.47 3.40 18.40
C PRO A 88 20.78 2.35 19.47
N VAL A 89 19.92 2.17 20.45
CA VAL A 89 20.12 1.22 21.56
C VAL A 89 19.53 -0.13 21.25
N THR A 90 18.30 -0.15 20.73
CA THR A 90 17.54 -1.39 20.49
C THR A 90 17.62 -1.89 19.04
N GLY A 91 18.03 -1.04 18.11
CA GLY A 91 17.94 -1.30 16.67
C GLY A 91 16.52 -1.31 16.11
N ALA A 92 15.52 -1.01 16.94
CA ALA A 92 14.12 -0.99 16.52
C ALA A 92 13.82 0.18 15.59
N PHE A 93 12.88 -0.04 14.66
CA PHE A 93 12.39 0.99 13.76
C PHE A 93 11.17 1.69 14.37
N GLU A 94 11.27 2.99 14.54
CA GLU A 94 10.20 3.85 15.04
C GLU A 94 9.71 4.75 13.91
N THR A 95 8.41 4.73 13.60
CA THR A 95 7.86 5.53 12.51
C THR A 95 7.82 7.00 12.93
N ASP A 96 8.64 7.82 12.29
CA ASP A 96 8.67 9.28 12.48
C ASP A 96 7.55 9.95 11.68
N LEU A 97 7.41 9.57 10.40
CA LEU A 97 6.44 10.18 9.50
C LEU A 97 6.06 9.19 8.40
N GLN A 98 4.80 9.27 7.97
CA GLN A 98 4.31 8.56 6.81
C GLN A 98 3.39 9.42 5.97
N ARG A 99 3.38 9.17 4.68
CA ARG A 99 2.46 9.77 3.73
C ARG A 99 1.84 8.69 2.88
N SER A 100 0.52 8.72 2.74
CA SER A 100 -0.24 7.74 1.97
C SER A 100 -0.93 8.41 0.78
N VAL A 101 -0.86 7.75 -0.36
CA VAL A 101 -1.56 8.12 -1.58
C VAL A 101 -2.54 6.98 -1.90
N PRO A 102 -3.85 7.19 -1.75
CA PRO A 102 -4.83 6.20 -2.16
C PRO A 102 -4.85 6.10 -3.69
N LEU A 103 -4.88 4.88 -4.20
CA LEU A 103 -5.01 4.60 -5.63
C LEU A 103 -6.46 4.36 -5.99
N TRP A 104 -7.16 3.57 -5.18
CA TRP A 104 -8.60 3.32 -5.23
C TRP A 104 -9.12 2.89 -3.87
N ALA A 105 -10.41 3.04 -3.66
CA ALA A 105 -11.13 2.51 -2.51
C ALA A 105 -12.59 2.30 -2.91
N ASP A 106 -12.97 1.04 -3.12
CA ASP A 106 -14.29 0.67 -3.59
C ASP A 106 -14.98 -0.26 -2.62
N SER A 107 -16.30 -0.17 -2.60
CA SER A 107 -17.15 -1.03 -1.81
C SER A 107 -18.46 -1.32 -2.54
N ALA A 108 -18.98 -2.51 -2.36
CA ALA A 108 -20.29 -2.92 -2.83
C ALA A 108 -21.07 -3.56 -1.69
N ALA A 109 -22.39 -3.35 -1.71
CA ALA A 109 -23.33 -3.97 -0.80
C ALA A 109 -24.52 -4.50 -1.59
N THR A 110 -24.95 -5.68 -1.27
CA THR A 110 -26.17 -6.38 -1.66
C THR A 110 -26.69 -6.25 -3.11
N GLY A 111 -26.87 -7.40 -3.74
CA GLY A 111 -27.43 -7.53 -5.10
C GLY A 111 -26.36 -7.79 -6.12
N SER A 112 -26.69 -8.43 -7.23
CA SER A 112 -25.75 -8.82 -8.28
C SER A 112 -24.98 -7.61 -8.86
N THR A 113 -23.91 -7.26 -8.22
CA THR A 113 -23.03 -6.21 -8.68
C THR A 113 -21.69 -6.85 -9.00
N LEU A 114 -21.41 -6.99 -10.28
CA LEU A 114 -20.05 -7.19 -10.75
C LEU A 114 -19.45 -5.79 -10.96
N PHE A 115 -18.51 -5.45 -10.14
CA PHE A 115 -17.68 -4.26 -10.31
C PHE A 115 -16.25 -4.71 -10.57
N ALA A 116 -15.71 -4.32 -11.70
CA ALA A 116 -14.30 -4.55 -12.03
C ALA A 116 -13.74 -3.28 -12.66
N ASP A 117 -12.62 -2.84 -12.13
CA ASP A 117 -11.92 -1.65 -12.64
C ASP A 117 -10.41 -1.88 -12.60
N GLY A 118 -9.68 -1.03 -13.31
CA GLY A 118 -8.24 -1.06 -13.36
C GLY A 118 -7.70 0.25 -13.89
N GLY A 119 -6.48 0.52 -13.54
CA GLY A 119 -5.83 1.76 -13.95
C GLY A 119 -4.32 1.66 -13.90
N HIS A 120 -3.70 2.73 -14.33
CA HIS A 120 -2.26 2.92 -14.26
C HIS A 120 -1.94 4.37 -13.92
N GLY A 121 -0.76 4.58 -13.43
CA GLY A 121 -0.30 5.92 -13.11
C GLY A 121 1.17 5.97 -12.73
N THR A 122 1.59 7.14 -12.35
CA THR A 122 2.94 7.41 -11.87
C THR A 122 2.90 8.06 -10.49
N TYR A 123 3.90 7.71 -9.67
CA TYR A 123 4.19 8.36 -8.41
C TYR A 123 5.58 9.03 -8.58
N PRO A 124 5.83 10.22 -8.11
CA PRO A 124 5.03 10.97 -7.15
C PRO A 124 3.87 11.76 -7.76
N GLY A 125 3.73 11.89 -9.08
CA GLY A 125 2.81 12.85 -9.65
C GLY A 125 3.12 14.27 -9.18
N ALA A 126 2.20 14.92 -8.48
CA ALA A 126 2.40 16.22 -7.83
C ALA A 126 2.90 16.14 -6.37
N ASP A 127 3.25 14.95 -5.86
CA ASP A 127 3.65 14.75 -4.46
C ASP A 127 5.04 15.35 -4.18
N PRO A 128 5.18 16.27 -3.22
CA PRO A 128 6.47 16.89 -2.87
C PRO A 128 7.47 15.96 -2.17
N GLY A 129 7.08 14.68 -1.89
CA GLY A 129 7.88 13.75 -1.11
C GLY A 129 7.61 13.81 0.39
N LEU A 130 8.46 13.16 1.17
CA LEU A 130 8.39 13.07 2.62
C LEU A 130 9.63 13.71 3.23
N SER A 131 9.45 14.67 4.14
CA SER A 131 10.56 15.37 4.77
C SER A 131 10.62 15.12 6.28
N VAL A 132 11.78 14.72 6.77
CA VAL A 132 12.06 14.56 8.20
C VAL A 132 13.29 15.37 8.62
N LEU A 133 13.40 15.70 9.90
CA LEU A 133 14.57 16.35 10.48
C LEU A 133 15.44 15.31 11.18
N GLY A 134 16.74 15.42 11.00
CA GLY A 134 17.70 14.54 11.67
C GLY A 134 19.11 15.09 11.66
N GLY A 135 19.96 14.45 12.43
CA GLY A 135 21.37 14.80 12.55
C GLY A 135 22.28 13.60 12.30
N SER A 136 23.59 13.86 12.27
CA SER A 136 24.62 12.85 11.98
C SER A 136 24.66 11.67 12.97
N ALA A 137 23.99 11.78 14.13
CA ALA A 137 23.84 10.70 15.09
C ALA A 137 22.65 9.78 14.74
N ASP A 138 21.74 10.22 13.88
CA ASP A 138 20.54 9.47 13.51
C ASP A 138 20.82 8.50 12.35
N THR A 139 20.01 7.45 12.31
CA THR A 139 19.89 6.56 11.13
C THR A 139 18.42 6.44 10.78
N PHE A 140 18.09 6.62 9.51
CA PHE A 140 16.73 6.50 9.01
C PHE A 140 16.62 5.32 8.06
N ALA A 141 15.52 4.59 8.15
CA ALA A 141 15.03 3.68 7.12
C ALA A 141 13.89 4.39 6.38
N LEU A 142 14.04 4.56 5.08
CA LEU A 142 13.07 5.24 4.23
C LEU A 142 12.50 4.22 3.26
N TRP A 143 11.16 4.06 3.26
CA TRP A 143 10.46 3.01 2.56
C TRP A 143 9.46 3.57 1.56
N PHE A 144 9.47 3.02 0.35
CA PHE A 144 8.34 3.06 -0.57
C PHE A 144 7.57 1.75 -0.43
N ILE A 145 6.29 1.84 -0.09
CA ILE A 145 5.46 0.68 0.25
C ILE A 145 4.20 0.70 -0.60
N ALA A 146 3.93 -0.40 -1.29
CA ALA A 146 2.65 -0.68 -1.92
C ALA A 146 1.83 -1.60 -1.02
N SER A 147 0.51 -1.40 -0.98
CA SER A 147 -0.39 -2.26 -0.22
C SER A 147 -1.75 -2.41 -0.89
N VAL A 148 -2.33 -3.59 -0.76
CA VAL A 148 -3.71 -3.88 -1.16
C VAL A 148 -4.46 -4.53 0.00
N PHE A 149 -5.72 -4.18 0.13
CA PHE A 149 -6.65 -4.75 1.10
C PHE A 149 -7.88 -5.26 0.36
N VAL A 150 -8.40 -6.38 0.79
CA VAL A 150 -9.70 -6.92 0.39
C VAL A 150 -10.45 -7.37 1.64
N GLY A 151 -11.75 -7.17 1.65
CA GLY A 151 -12.61 -7.61 2.75
C GLY A 151 -14.00 -7.94 2.25
N LYS A 152 -14.61 -8.95 2.84
CA LYS A 152 -16.01 -9.32 2.59
C LYS A 152 -16.69 -9.78 3.86
N GLU A 153 -18.01 -9.62 3.87
CA GLU A 153 -18.93 -10.14 4.88
C GLU A 153 -20.20 -10.58 4.18
N ASP A 154 -20.53 -11.87 4.24
CA ASP A 154 -21.71 -12.45 3.65
C ASP A 154 -22.69 -12.89 4.76
N HIS A 155 -23.96 -12.51 4.66
CA HIS A 155 -24.96 -12.88 5.65
C HIS A 155 -25.30 -14.39 5.62
N TYR A 156 -25.29 -14.98 4.42
CA TYR A 156 -25.48 -16.42 4.24
C TYR A 156 -24.25 -17.06 3.62
N ARG A 157 -23.91 -18.27 4.06
CA ARG A 157 -22.78 -19.05 3.52
C ARG A 157 -22.93 -19.40 2.03
N THR A 158 -24.11 -19.22 1.47
CA THR A 158 -24.40 -19.42 0.04
C THR A 158 -24.03 -18.21 -0.82
N ASN A 159 -23.81 -17.08 -0.24
CA ASN A 159 -23.40 -15.89 -0.97
C ASN A 159 -21.92 -16.01 -1.32
N ARG A 160 -21.64 -16.15 -2.60
CA ARG A 160 -20.27 -16.29 -3.13
C ARG A 160 -19.66 -14.94 -3.48
N THR A 161 -19.62 -14.04 -2.53
CA THR A 161 -18.97 -12.75 -2.73
C THR A 161 -17.47 -12.95 -2.94
N ILE A 162 -16.96 -12.41 -4.02
CA ILE A 162 -15.53 -12.41 -4.35
C ILE A 162 -15.03 -10.98 -4.31
N CYS A 163 -13.90 -10.79 -3.67
CA CYS A 163 -13.18 -9.52 -3.67
C CYS A 163 -11.72 -9.77 -3.98
N GLN A 164 -11.24 -9.13 -5.02
CA GLN A 164 -9.86 -9.26 -5.50
C GLN A 164 -9.22 -7.89 -5.69
N ALA A 165 -7.92 -7.81 -5.42
CA ALA A 165 -7.10 -6.64 -5.68
C ALA A 165 -5.69 -7.07 -6.11
N ASN A 166 -5.23 -6.51 -7.21
CA ASN A 166 -3.88 -6.69 -7.74
C ASN A 166 -3.23 -5.31 -7.91
N LEU A 167 -1.97 -5.22 -7.57
CA LEU A 167 -1.17 -4.00 -7.72
C LEU A 167 0.25 -4.39 -8.10
N ASP A 168 0.69 -3.87 -9.24
CA ASP A 168 2.06 -3.98 -9.73
C ASP A 168 2.70 -2.61 -9.73
N CYS A 169 3.88 -2.50 -9.15
CA CYS A 169 4.67 -1.27 -9.15
C CYS A 169 6.07 -1.53 -9.68
N ALA A 170 6.58 -0.59 -10.44
CA ALA A 170 7.99 -0.48 -10.78
C ALA A 170 8.55 0.81 -10.17
N VAL A 171 9.59 0.70 -9.37
CA VAL A 171 10.25 1.80 -8.65
C VAL A 171 11.68 1.93 -9.19
N PRO A 172 11.88 2.63 -10.31
CA PRO A 172 13.19 2.75 -10.94
C PRO A 172 14.19 3.58 -10.12
N ALA A 173 13.69 4.51 -9.30
CA ALA A 173 14.55 5.37 -8.51
C ALA A 173 13.93 5.74 -7.16
N MET A 174 14.79 5.76 -6.15
CA MET A 174 14.53 6.33 -4.83
C MET A 174 15.75 7.15 -4.43
N TRP A 175 15.55 8.36 -3.90
CA TRP A 175 16.64 9.22 -3.48
C TRP A 175 16.29 10.08 -2.29
N VAL A 176 17.29 10.65 -1.68
CA VAL A 176 17.18 11.54 -0.54
C VAL A 176 17.98 12.80 -0.80
N GLU A 177 17.31 13.92 -0.71
CA GLU A 177 17.94 15.24 -0.71
C GLU A 177 18.24 15.61 0.75
N GLN A 178 19.49 16.02 1.01
CA GLN A 178 19.91 16.50 2.33
C GLN A 178 20.14 18.00 2.26
N THR A 179 19.37 18.76 3.02
CA THR A 179 19.52 20.20 3.14
C THR A 179 20.04 20.53 4.55
N PRO A 180 21.29 21.01 4.69
CA PRO A 180 21.80 21.45 5.97
C PRO A 180 20.93 22.57 6.58
N LEU A 181 20.74 22.52 7.88
CA LEU A 181 20.10 23.58 8.66
C LEU A 181 21.18 24.23 9.52
N SER A 182 21.37 25.52 9.30
CA SER A 182 22.37 26.33 10.03
C SER A 182 21.98 26.52 11.49
#